data_f20f78da4f3242339f1218f8a77b1adf
#
_entry.id   f20f78da4f3242339f1218f8a77b1adf
#
_cell.length_a   1.000
_cell.length_b   1.000
_cell.length_c   1.000
_cell.angle_alpha   90.00
_cell.angle_beta   90.00
_cell.angle_gamma   90.00
#
_symmetry.space_group_name_H-M   'P 1'
#
loop_
_entity.id
_entity.type
_entity.pdbx_description
1 polymer ?
#
loop_
_entity_poly.entity_id
_entity_poly.type
_entity_poly.pdbx_seq_one_letter_code
_entity_poly.pdbx_strand_id
1 'polypeptide(L)'
;MMKRGFWFVVGLVVTIILLPSLVLSNSIGEQGIYADRLRAEPYNLLGRKIAIGQVEIGRPAQFGYDKVAAWQPPYKLAGVFFRDQIAKPNTYLDNHAAMVATVMVSDDKKIPGVAPKARLYSGAVGSLRRGGQPEECLASQNIARQNSGDVRAINFSFGESLQRDQRQEAKLDGQALLTQCVDWSSRVDDVLYVIAGNQGKGGIPIPTDHFNGITTAYTAKREGKFTKVDFANISALPVGIGRSLIKREINDGSRRSINLVAPGNKIELYDLKGKLNTVSGTSFAAPHITASVALLQEYGDQQINQKNPHWSLDSRRHQVMKAVMLNAADKIKDTGDGLLLGMRRTVLTKDQKTWLESDAYKDPKIPLDMQMGTGHLNTFRAYQQFSNGQWSATESIAAIGWDYGTVTANDYQDYALEKPLKANSFVSITLAWDRLVELIDTNRNNLYDIDESFRDRGLNNLDVYLLPAQEDNNTKYTCASLSDSDSLEHIFCPIPTSGKYKIRVQYRQQVNEKEQAFALAWWTVTE
;
A
#
# COMPACT_ATOMS: atom_id res chain seq x y z
N MET A 1 27.26 81.54 11.44
CA MET A 1 27.92 80.24 11.23
C MET A 1 27.00 79.13 11.72
N MET A 2 26.27 78.48 10.82
CA MET A 2 25.31 77.38 11.12
C MET A 2 25.99 76.07 10.90
N LYS A 3 26.07 75.22 11.95
CA LYS A 3 26.48 73.78 11.83
C LYS A 3 25.27 72.92 11.51
N ARG A 4 25.28 72.32 10.35
CA ARG A 4 24.30 71.27 9.94
C ARG A 4 24.74 69.92 10.52
N GLY A 5 23.91 69.30 11.37
CA GLY A 5 24.09 67.98 11.84
C GLY A 5 23.50 66.95 10.82
N PHE A 6 24.30 65.94 10.46
CA PHE A 6 23.90 64.79 9.61
C PHE A 6 23.42 63.66 10.52
N TRP A 7 22.18 63.19 10.36
CA TRP A 7 21.65 62.02 11.01
C TRP A 7 21.81 60.83 10.07
N PHE A 8 22.59 59.82 10.48
CA PHE A 8 22.65 58.53 9.83
C PHE A 8 21.53 57.66 10.39
N VAL A 9 20.58 57.25 9.54
CA VAL A 9 19.60 56.22 9.84
C VAL A 9 20.20 54.88 9.44
N VAL A 10 20.55 54.04 10.41
CA VAL A 10 20.96 52.64 10.20
C VAL A 10 19.70 51.80 10.09
N GLY A 11 19.33 51.41 8.87
CA GLY A 11 18.26 50.47 8.62
C GLY A 11 18.70 49.04 8.98
N LEU A 12 18.05 48.45 9.99
CA LEU A 12 18.26 47.06 10.37
C LEU A 12 17.50 46.16 9.36
N VAL A 13 18.22 45.51 8.45
CA VAL A 13 17.66 44.51 7.57
C VAL A 13 17.54 43.21 8.35
N VAL A 14 16.34 42.88 8.80
CA VAL A 14 16.03 41.56 9.39
C VAL A 14 15.89 40.54 8.25
N THR A 15 16.94 39.77 8.00
CA THR A 15 16.88 38.66 7.09
C THR A 15 16.13 37.52 7.79
N ILE A 16 14.87 37.29 7.43
CA ILE A 16 14.10 36.11 7.86
C ILE A 16 14.69 34.91 7.12
N ILE A 17 15.53 34.13 7.79
CA ILE A 17 15.97 32.83 7.32
C ILE A 17 14.77 31.90 7.48
N LEU A 18 14.06 31.64 6.39
CA LEU A 18 13.09 30.56 6.31
C LEU A 18 13.86 29.24 6.44
N LEU A 19 13.86 28.66 7.63
CA LEU A 19 14.36 27.30 7.85
C LEU A 19 13.56 26.34 6.95
N PRO A 20 14.23 25.46 6.19
CA PRO A 20 13.52 24.46 5.41
C PRO A 20 12.68 23.60 6.35
N SER A 21 11.38 23.49 6.05
CA SER A 21 10.49 22.60 6.77
C SER A 21 10.96 21.15 6.66
N LEU A 22 10.92 20.43 7.76
CA LEU A 22 11.39 19.04 7.86
C LEU A 22 10.68 18.12 6.86
N VAL A 23 11.43 17.30 6.15
CA VAL A 23 10.94 16.57 4.95
C VAL A 23 9.97 15.43 5.29
N LEU A 24 10.05 14.81 6.49
CA LEU A 24 9.07 13.78 6.88
C LEU A 24 7.71 14.40 7.19
N SER A 25 7.64 15.55 7.88
CA SER A 25 6.38 16.25 8.08
C SER A 25 5.72 16.61 6.74
N ASN A 26 6.52 16.85 5.71
CA ASN A 26 6.03 17.06 4.35
C ASN A 26 5.50 15.78 3.71
N SER A 27 6.09 14.59 3.98
CA SER A 27 5.64 13.33 3.38
C SER A 27 4.30 12.84 3.93
N ILE A 28 3.94 13.19 5.16
CA ILE A 28 2.64 12.84 5.75
C ILE A 28 1.57 13.92 5.57
N GLY A 29 1.98 15.16 5.25
CA GLY A 29 1.11 16.32 5.06
C GLY A 29 0.58 16.48 3.63
N GLU A 30 0.15 17.70 3.31
CA GLU A 30 -0.36 18.06 1.97
C GLU A 30 0.66 17.85 0.85
N GLN A 31 1.94 17.96 1.19
CA GLN A 31 3.04 17.70 0.26
C GLN A 31 3.38 16.22 0.11
N GLY A 32 2.68 15.36 0.83
CA GLY A 32 2.84 13.92 0.86
C GLY A 32 1.51 13.18 0.74
N ILE A 33 1.10 12.45 1.76
CA ILE A 33 -0.05 11.53 1.73
C ILE A 33 -1.33 12.08 2.39
N TYR A 34 -1.35 13.30 2.89
CA TYR A 34 -2.46 13.93 3.64
C TYR A 34 -2.89 13.18 4.91
N ALA A 35 -2.03 12.38 5.53
CA ALA A 35 -2.33 11.69 6.78
C ALA A 35 -2.45 12.65 7.97
N ASP A 36 -1.76 13.78 7.95
CA ASP A 36 -1.82 14.84 8.97
C ASP A 36 -3.25 15.36 9.17
N ARG A 37 -4.06 15.43 8.11
CA ARG A 37 -5.48 15.82 8.18
C ARG A 37 -6.30 14.86 9.05
N LEU A 38 -6.03 13.55 8.96
CA LEU A 38 -6.70 12.55 9.78
C LEU A 38 -6.25 12.58 11.23
N ARG A 39 -5.02 13.03 11.48
CA ARG A 39 -4.47 13.17 12.83
C ARG A 39 -4.99 14.39 13.56
N ALA A 40 -5.40 15.43 12.83
CA ALA A 40 -6.00 16.65 13.38
C ALA A 40 -7.49 16.48 13.68
N GLU A 41 -8.02 17.37 14.53
CA GLU A 41 -9.46 17.47 14.71
C GLU A 41 -10.17 17.84 13.40
N PRO A 42 -11.39 17.34 13.14
CA PRO A 42 -12.24 16.55 14.04
C PRO A 42 -11.98 15.04 14.00
N TYR A 43 -11.06 14.55 13.16
CA TYR A 43 -10.85 13.10 12.94
C TYR A 43 -10.07 12.47 14.08
N ASN A 44 -8.97 13.07 14.49
CA ASN A 44 -8.10 12.64 15.59
C ASN A 44 -7.73 11.14 15.53
N LEU A 45 -7.45 10.60 14.32
CA LEU A 45 -7.03 9.23 14.10
C LEU A 45 -5.50 9.13 14.21
N LEU A 46 -5.01 8.25 15.06
CA LEU A 46 -3.58 8.09 15.38
C LEU A 46 -3.10 6.63 15.30
N GLY A 47 -3.98 5.68 14.91
CA GLY A 47 -3.73 4.23 14.92
C GLY A 47 -3.94 3.57 16.28
N ARG A 48 -4.72 4.18 17.18
CA ARG A 48 -4.95 3.66 18.53
C ARG A 48 -5.59 2.28 18.51
N LYS A 49 -5.06 1.37 19.34
CA LYS A 49 -5.50 -0.03 19.48
C LYS A 49 -5.28 -0.91 18.24
N ILE A 50 -4.76 -0.35 17.16
CA ILE A 50 -4.46 -1.12 15.95
C ILE A 50 -3.04 -1.64 16.03
N ALA A 51 -2.86 -2.93 15.71
CA ALA A 51 -1.57 -3.57 15.58
C ALA A 51 -1.13 -3.59 14.12
N ILE A 52 0.12 -3.24 13.90
CA ILE A 52 0.82 -3.37 12.62
C ILE A 52 2.17 -4.03 12.84
N GLY A 53 2.72 -4.62 11.79
CA GLY A 53 3.99 -5.30 11.83
C GLY A 53 5.04 -4.70 10.91
N GLN A 54 6.29 -5.01 11.17
CA GLN A 54 7.38 -4.94 10.19
C GLN A 54 8.25 -6.18 10.28
N VAL A 55 8.71 -6.66 9.13
CA VAL A 55 9.72 -7.70 9.01
C VAL A 55 10.90 -7.12 8.26
N GLU A 56 12.09 -7.25 8.81
CA GLU A 56 13.32 -6.62 8.34
C GLU A 56 14.52 -7.55 8.54
N ILE A 57 15.65 -7.22 7.96
CA ILE A 57 16.91 -7.96 8.20
C ILE A 57 17.29 -7.92 9.68
N GLY A 58 17.20 -6.74 10.28
CA GLY A 58 17.35 -6.52 11.71
C GLY A 58 16.10 -5.88 12.31
N ARG A 59 16.21 -5.38 13.54
CA ARG A 59 15.12 -4.74 14.26
C ARG A 59 15.49 -3.37 14.81
N PRO A 60 14.50 -2.49 15.06
CA PRO A 60 14.73 -1.27 15.82
C PRO A 60 15.16 -1.58 17.26
N ALA A 61 15.81 -0.62 17.91
CA ALA A 61 16.06 -0.69 19.34
C ALA A 61 14.77 -0.46 20.13
N GLN A 62 14.58 -1.23 21.20
CA GLN A 62 13.51 -1.04 22.15
C GLN A 62 14.05 -0.41 23.43
N PHE A 63 13.64 0.81 23.73
CA PHE A 63 14.08 1.51 24.94
C PHE A 63 13.68 0.76 26.20
N GLY A 64 14.62 0.67 27.15
CA GLY A 64 14.44 -0.09 28.39
C GLY A 64 14.74 -1.59 28.28
N TYR A 65 14.74 -2.14 27.05
CA TYR A 65 15.11 -3.52 26.76
C TYR A 65 16.57 -3.63 26.23
N ASP A 66 16.92 -2.77 25.29
CA ASP A 66 18.25 -2.71 24.71
C ASP A 66 19.13 -1.67 25.41
N LYS A 67 20.15 -2.13 26.11
CA LYS A 67 21.07 -1.25 26.87
C LYS A 67 21.96 -0.38 25.98
N VAL A 68 22.20 -0.81 24.73
CA VAL A 68 22.99 -0.03 23.75
C VAL A 68 22.21 1.13 23.16
N ALA A 69 20.89 1.21 23.38
CA ALA A 69 20.09 2.36 23.01
C ALA A 69 20.35 3.51 24.00
N ALA A 70 21.47 4.21 23.82
CA ALA A 70 21.82 5.40 24.62
C ALA A 70 20.85 6.57 24.40
N TRP A 71 20.02 6.50 23.40
CA TRP A 71 18.99 7.47 23.04
C TRP A 71 17.60 6.81 23.05
N GLN A 72 16.62 7.52 23.57
CA GLN A 72 15.24 7.07 23.54
C GLN A 72 14.65 7.36 22.16
N PRO A 73 14.40 6.34 21.32
CA PRO A 73 13.84 6.57 20.01
C PRO A 73 12.40 7.11 20.12
N PRO A 74 11.92 7.90 19.14
CA PRO A 74 10.60 8.49 19.17
C PRO A 74 9.50 7.51 18.74
N TYR A 75 9.66 6.24 19.05
CA TYR A 75 8.67 5.19 18.81
C TYR A 75 8.63 4.20 19.97
N LYS A 76 7.51 3.55 20.13
CA LYS A 76 7.32 2.46 21.08
C LYS A 76 6.99 1.18 20.32
N LEU A 77 7.73 0.11 20.61
CA LEU A 77 7.47 -1.21 20.04
C LEU A 77 6.61 -2.03 21.00
N ALA A 78 5.61 -2.72 20.47
CA ALA A 78 4.79 -3.65 21.24
C ALA A 78 5.51 -4.97 21.48
N GLY A 79 6.42 -5.38 20.56
CA GLY A 79 7.27 -6.54 20.71
C GLY A 79 8.41 -6.53 19.69
N VAL A 80 9.52 -7.20 20.02
CA VAL A 80 10.67 -7.40 19.15
C VAL A 80 11.01 -8.88 19.08
N PHE A 81 11.19 -9.38 17.86
CA PHE A 81 11.38 -10.81 17.61
C PHE A 81 12.61 -11.05 16.73
N PHE A 82 13.16 -12.23 16.85
CA PHE A 82 14.10 -12.81 15.91
C PHE A 82 13.47 -14.09 15.39
N ARG A 83 13.05 -14.04 14.10
CA ARG A 83 12.22 -15.08 13.48
C ARG A 83 10.95 -15.31 14.31
N ASP A 84 10.76 -16.50 14.86
CA ASP A 84 9.62 -16.92 15.68
C ASP A 84 9.79 -16.72 17.19
N GLN A 85 10.96 -16.20 17.63
CA GLN A 85 11.29 -16.07 19.05
C GLN A 85 11.45 -14.61 19.46
N ILE A 86 11.24 -14.33 20.75
CA ILE A 86 11.57 -13.02 21.32
C ILE A 86 13.05 -12.74 21.12
N ALA A 87 13.39 -11.61 20.52
CA ALA A 87 14.78 -11.24 20.27
C ALA A 87 15.54 -11.01 21.61
N LYS A 88 16.76 -11.51 21.71
CA LYS A 88 17.62 -11.21 22.88
C LYS A 88 17.99 -9.72 22.90
N PRO A 89 18.13 -9.10 24.10
CA PRO A 89 18.58 -7.71 24.22
C PRO A 89 19.87 -7.45 23.45
N ASN A 90 19.98 -6.28 22.84
CA ASN A 90 21.15 -5.80 22.09
C ASN A 90 21.53 -6.64 20.86
N THR A 91 20.65 -7.53 20.38
CA THR A 91 20.92 -8.37 19.20
C THR A 91 20.11 -7.94 18.00
N TYR A 92 20.66 -8.10 16.81
CA TYR A 92 20.01 -7.83 15.52
C TYR A 92 19.49 -6.40 15.34
N LEU A 93 20.11 -5.43 16.04
CA LEU A 93 19.75 -4.02 15.90
C LEU A 93 20.16 -3.50 14.52
N ASP A 94 19.26 -2.76 13.88
CA ASP A 94 19.48 -2.24 12.53
C ASP A 94 18.96 -0.80 12.36
N ASN A 95 19.78 0.06 11.74
CA ASN A 95 19.43 1.45 11.45
C ASN A 95 18.26 1.56 10.47
N HIS A 96 18.23 0.70 9.45
CA HIS A 96 17.18 0.71 8.44
C HIS A 96 15.82 0.37 9.09
N ALA A 97 15.75 -0.69 9.88
CA ALA A 97 14.55 -1.06 10.63
C ALA A 97 14.06 0.06 11.58
N ALA A 98 15.00 0.78 12.23
CA ALA A 98 14.67 1.93 13.08
C ALA A 98 14.07 3.10 12.28
N MET A 99 14.61 3.39 11.09
CA MET A 99 14.11 4.42 10.19
C MET A 99 12.71 4.06 9.65
N VAL A 100 12.49 2.80 9.27
CA VAL A 100 11.17 2.29 8.84
C VAL A 100 10.14 2.43 9.96
N ALA A 101 10.48 2.03 11.19
CA ALA A 101 9.62 2.23 12.37
C ALA A 101 9.30 3.71 12.62
N THR A 102 10.27 4.61 12.39
CA THR A 102 10.07 6.06 12.51
C THR A 102 8.99 6.57 11.54
N VAL A 103 8.99 6.13 10.27
CA VAL A 103 7.94 6.50 9.30
C VAL A 103 6.56 6.07 9.80
N MET A 104 6.45 4.89 10.38
CA MET A 104 5.16 4.35 10.80
C MET A 104 4.64 4.98 12.09
N VAL A 105 5.44 4.96 13.15
CA VAL A 105 4.93 5.18 14.51
C VAL A 105 5.71 6.20 15.35
N SER A 106 6.51 7.08 14.74
CA SER A 106 7.18 8.15 15.47
C SER A 106 6.17 9.08 16.15
N ASP A 107 6.36 9.36 17.44
CA ASP A 107 5.60 10.34 18.21
C ASP A 107 6.36 11.68 18.38
N ASP A 108 7.48 11.86 17.69
CA ASP A 108 8.24 13.10 17.63
C ASP A 108 7.42 14.20 16.93
N LYS A 109 7.43 15.42 17.51
CA LYS A 109 6.67 16.55 16.94
C LYS A 109 7.28 17.10 15.65
N LYS A 110 8.58 16.93 15.46
CA LYS A 110 9.31 17.43 14.27
C LYS A 110 9.33 16.39 13.15
N ILE A 111 9.41 15.12 13.51
CA ILE A 111 9.43 13.99 12.59
C ILE A 111 8.32 12.99 12.99
N PRO A 112 7.06 13.40 12.81
CA PRO A 112 5.93 12.57 13.23
C PRO A 112 5.70 11.42 12.24
N GLY A 113 5.55 10.21 12.76
CA GLY A 113 5.12 9.06 11.96
C GLY A 113 3.65 9.17 11.51
N VAL A 114 3.23 8.31 10.59
CA VAL A 114 1.87 8.32 10.05
C VAL A 114 0.83 7.98 11.13
N ALA A 115 1.07 6.90 11.90
CA ALA A 115 0.16 6.35 12.91
C ALA A 115 0.86 6.23 14.29
N PRO A 116 1.13 7.36 15.00
CA PRO A 116 2.03 7.40 16.16
C PRO A 116 1.53 6.63 17.40
N LYS A 117 0.29 6.15 17.39
CA LYS A 117 -0.29 5.37 18.49
C LYS A 117 -0.62 3.92 18.10
N ALA A 118 -0.25 3.50 16.90
CA ALA A 118 -0.34 2.10 16.50
C ALA A 118 0.65 1.23 17.30
N ARG A 119 0.29 -0.01 17.53
CA ARG A 119 1.12 -1.01 18.21
C ARG A 119 2.01 -1.69 17.17
N LEU A 120 3.29 -1.33 17.13
CA LEU A 120 4.23 -1.89 16.17
C LEU A 120 4.93 -3.13 16.76
N TYR A 121 4.81 -4.28 16.07
CA TYR A 121 5.56 -5.50 16.28
C TYR A 121 6.67 -5.61 15.24
N SER A 122 7.90 -5.92 15.64
CA SER A 122 9.04 -5.95 14.74
C SER A 122 9.77 -7.29 14.78
N GLY A 123 9.89 -7.95 13.62
CA GLY A 123 10.62 -9.19 13.41
C GLY A 123 11.94 -8.96 12.66
N ALA A 124 13.04 -9.49 13.20
CA ALA A 124 14.32 -9.57 12.51
C ALA A 124 14.51 -10.98 11.93
N VAL A 125 14.88 -11.07 10.65
CA VAL A 125 15.21 -12.37 10.01
C VAL A 125 16.67 -12.76 10.17
N GLY A 126 17.57 -11.79 10.35
CA GLY A 126 19.00 -11.97 10.49
C GLY A 126 19.75 -11.91 9.17
N SER A 127 20.98 -12.42 9.15
CA SER A 127 21.84 -12.34 7.97
C SER A 127 21.37 -13.30 6.87
N LEU A 128 21.12 -12.77 5.69
CA LEU A 128 20.66 -13.50 4.49
C LEU A 128 21.81 -14.15 3.69
N ARG A 129 22.93 -14.48 4.31
CA ARG A 129 24.11 -14.99 3.59
C ARG A 129 23.90 -16.36 2.91
N ARG A 130 22.86 -17.13 3.27
CA ARG A 130 22.64 -18.51 2.80
C ARG A 130 21.24 -18.75 2.21
N GLY A 131 20.55 -17.71 1.75
CA GLY A 131 19.16 -17.79 1.33
C GLY A 131 18.23 -17.77 2.54
N GLY A 132 17.28 -16.84 2.59
CA GLY A 132 16.54 -16.53 3.79
C GLY A 132 15.05 -16.76 3.69
N GLN A 133 14.52 -17.19 2.53
CA GLN A 133 13.08 -17.29 2.31
C GLN A 133 12.34 -18.13 3.39
N PRO A 134 12.86 -19.28 3.87
CA PRO A 134 12.22 -20.02 4.95
C PRO A 134 12.17 -19.23 6.26
N GLU A 135 13.26 -18.59 6.66
CA GLU A 135 13.33 -17.79 7.88
C GLU A 135 12.53 -16.49 7.78
N GLU A 136 12.43 -15.93 6.58
CA GLU A 136 11.61 -14.77 6.28
C GLU A 136 10.13 -15.10 6.39
N CYS A 137 9.71 -16.27 5.89
CA CYS A 137 8.37 -16.80 6.05
C CYS A 137 8.02 -17.02 7.53
N LEU A 138 8.90 -17.69 8.27
CA LEU A 138 8.71 -17.94 9.71
C LEU A 138 8.55 -16.63 10.49
N ALA A 139 9.40 -15.64 10.22
CA ALA A 139 9.32 -14.33 10.86
C ALA A 139 8.00 -13.61 10.49
N SER A 140 7.56 -13.73 9.24
CA SER A 140 6.32 -13.12 8.75
C SER A 140 5.10 -13.68 9.44
N GLN A 141 4.98 -15.01 9.47
CA GLN A 141 3.93 -15.72 10.20
C GLN A 141 3.92 -15.34 11.70
N ASN A 142 5.09 -15.30 12.34
CA ASN A 142 5.16 -14.92 13.73
C ASN A 142 4.63 -13.51 13.98
N ILE A 143 4.98 -12.53 13.13
CA ILE A 143 4.47 -11.16 13.25
C ILE A 143 2.98 -11.08 12.95
N ALA A 144 2.47 -11.77 11.92
CA ALA A 144 1.04 -11.80 11.59
C ALA A 144 0.18 -12.28 12.76
N ARG A 145 0.69 -13.22 13.54
CA ARG A 145 -0.02 -13.83 14.67
C ARG A 145 0.16 -13.10 16.02
N GLN A 146 0.91 -12.00 16.03
CA GLN A 146 0.98 -11.15 17.23
C GLN A 146 -0.38 -10.49 17.54
N ASN A 147 -0.53 -9.88 18.71
CA ASN A 147 -1.77 -9.24 19.13
C ASN A 147 -2.99 -10.17 19.09
N SER A 148 -2.81 -11.45 19.40
CA SER A 148 -3.85 -12.50 19.30
C SER A 148 -4.36 -12.72 17.86
N GLY A 149 -3.47 -12.61 16.86
CA GLY A 149 -3.80 -12.76 15.44
C GLY A 149 -4.55 -11.56 14.86
N ASP A 150 -4.42 -10.36 15.45
CA ASP A 150 -5.08 -9.16 15.00
C ASP A 150 -4.07 -8.08 14.58
N VAL A 151 -3.09 -8.46 13.75
CA VAL A 151 -2.18 -7.55 13.05
C VAL A 151 -2.78 -7.21 11.69
N ARG A 152 -3.07 -5.94 11.44
CA ARG A 152 -3.84 -5.52 10.26
C ARG A 152 -3.02 -5.33 9.00
N ALA A 153 -1.76 -4.97 9.14
CA ALA A 153 -0.83 -4.84 8.01
C ALA A 153 0.61 -5.09 8.45
N ILE A 154 1.42 -5.63 7.54
CA ILE A 154 2.86 -5.89 7.76
C ILE A 154 3.67 -5.23 6.66
N ASN A 155 4.66 -4.44 7.07
CA ASN A 155 5.61 -3.80 6.19
C ASN A 155 6.81 -4.71 5.90
N PHE A 156 7.12 -4.88 4.60
CA PHE A 156 8.34 -5.51 4.11
C PHE A 156 9.19 -4.49 3.37
N SER A 157 10.25 -3.99 4.02
CA SER A 157 11.18 -3.07 3.38
C SER A 157 12.48 -3.75 2.98
N PHE A 158 12.43 -5.03 2.69
CA PHE A 158 13.53 -5.84 2.19
C PHE A 158 13.04 -6.81 1.11
N GLY A 159 13.93 -7.62 0.56
CA GLY A 159 13.59 -8.68 -0.38
C GLY A 159 14.79 -9.58 -0.67
N GLU A 160 14.54 -10.63 -1.43
CA GLU A 160 15.54 -11.60 -1.87
C GLU A 160 15.84 -11.50 -3.36
N SER A 161 17.09 -11.77 -3.72
CA SER A 161 17.50 -11.87 -5.13
C SER A 161 17.00 -13.19 -5.74
N LEU A 162 16.56 -13.15 -7.00
CA LEU A 162 16.27 -14.36 -7.77
C LEU A 162 17.44 -15.35 -7.84
N GLN A 163 18.68 -14.89 -7.72
CA GLN A 163 19.86 -15.76 -7.67
C GLN A 163 19.91 -16.65 -6.41
N ARG A 164 19.13 -16.33 -5.40
CA ARG A 164 19.03 -17.11 -4.16
C ARG A 164 17.79 -17.99 -4.11
N ASP A 165 16.91 -17.89 -5.08
CA ASP A 165 15.81 -18.82 -5.27
C ASP A 165 16.38 -20.17 -5.70
N GLN A 166 16.04 -21.22 -4.98
CA GLN A 166 16.60 -22.55 -5.20
C GLN A 166 15.97 -23.29 -6.38
N ARG A 167 14.94 -22.72 -7.00
CA ARG A 167 14.30 -23.31 -8.19
C ARG A 167 15.24 -23.26 -9.39
N GLN A 168 15.22 -24.28 -10.23
CA GLN A 168 16.12 -24.43 -11.37
C GLN A 168 15.99 -23.28 -12.39
N GLU A 169 14.78 -22.81 -12.61
CA GLU A 169 14.48 -21.67 -13.49
C GLU A 169 13.71 -20.59 -12.72
N ALA A 170 14.39 -19.97 -11.75
CA ALA A 170 13.78 -18.95 -10.93
C ALA A 170 13.29 -17.75 -11.74
N LYS A 171 12.01 -17.40 -11.58
CA LYS A 171 11.32 -16.29 -12.23
C LYS A 171 10.45 -15.56 -11.21
N LEU A 172 9.96 -14.37 -11.57
CA LEU A 172 8.93 -13.66 -10.83
C LEU A 172 7.53 -14.11 -11.28
N ASP A 173 7.23 -15.36 -11.01
CA ASP A 173 6.02 -16.05 -11.42
C ASP A 173 5.06 -16.35 -10.24
N GLY A 174 5.37 -15.82 -9.07
CA GLY A 174 4.60 -16.07 -7.87
C GLY A 174 4.96 -17.38 -7.14
N GLN A 175 5.96 -18.13 -7.62
CA GLN A 175 6.24 -19.49 -7.11
C GLN A 175 7.42 -19.55 -6.13
N ALA A 176 8.11 -18.45 -5.86
CA ALA A 176 9.13 -18.42 -4.82
C ALA A 176 8.51 -18.72 -3.44
N LEU A 177 9.23 -19.43 -2.56
CA LEU A 177 8.71 -19.84 -1.26
C LEU A 177 8.18 -18.64 -0.45
N LEU A 178 8.94 -17.55 -0.37
CA LEU A 178 8.51 -16.35 0.37
C LEU A 178 7.29 -15.70 -0.28
N THR A 179 7.18 -15.71 -1.61
CA THR A 179 6.02 -15.19 -2.33
C THR A 179 4.75 -15.98 -1.99
N GLN A 180 4.85 -17.31 -2.02
CA GLN A 180 3.74 -18.18 -1.64
C GLN A 180 3.38 -18.05 -0.15
N CYS A 181 4.39 -17.90 0.71
CA CYS A 181 4.20 -17.64 2.14
C CYS A 181 3.40 -16.35 2.38
N VAL A 182 3.77 -15.26 1.72
CA VAL A 182 3.06 -13.97 1.82
C VAL A 182 1.59 -14.13 1.38
N ASP A 183 1.34 -14.79 0.25
CA ASP A 183 -0.02 -14.99 -0.22
C ASP A 183 -0.85 -15.91 0.68
N TRP A 184 -0.23 -16.97 1.21
CA TRP A 184 -0.86 -17.86 2.18
C TRP A 184 -1.20 -17.12 3.48
N SER A 185 -0.21 -16.43 4.08
CA SER A 185 -0.41 -15.72 5.35
C SER A 185 -1.40 -14.55 5.22
N SER A 186 -1.40 -13.80 4.09
CA SER A 186 -2.41 -12.79 3.82
C SER A 186 -3.82 -13.35 3.99
N ARG A 187 -4.08 -14.53 3.44
CA ARG A 187 -5.38 -15.18 3.44
C ARG A 187 -5.72 -15.83 4.79
N VAL A 188 -4.76 -16.53 5.42
CA VAL A 188 -5.02 -17.32 6.64
C VAL A 188 -5.06 -16.44 7.89
N ASP A 189 -4.19 -15.44 7.95
CA ASP A 189 -4.06 -14.52 9.08
C ASP A 189 -4.84 -13.21 8.85
N ASP A 190 -5.49 -13.04 7.67
CA ASP A 190 -6.24 -11.84 7.25
C ASP A 190 -5.43 -10.55 7.42
N VAL A 191 -4.19 -10.54 6.91
CA VAL A 191 -3.23 -9.45 7.07
C VAL A 191 -2.76 -8.89 5.73
N LEU A 192 -2.74 -7.56 5.59
CA LEU A 192 -2.26 -6.89 4.37
C LEU A 192 -0.73 -6.76 4.41
N TYR A 193 -0.04 -7.48 3.54
CA TYR A 193 1.39 -7.27 3.32
C TYR A 193 1.63 -6.08 2.39
N VAL A 194 2.53 -5.19 2.78
CA VAL A 194 2.98 -4.05 1.98
C VAL A 194 4.47 -4.21 1.69
N ILE A 195 4.78 -4.49 0.43
CA ILE A 195 6.10 -4.87 -0.03
C ILE A 195 6.77 -3.69 -0.73
N ALA A 196 7.99 -3.36 -0.32
CA ALA A 196 8.82 -2.42 -1.05
C ALA A 196 9.17 -2.98 -2.43
N GLY A 197 8.87 -2.25 -3.49
CA GLY A 197 9.13 -2.65 -4.87
C GLY A 197 10.62 -2.88 -5.13
N ASN A 198 10.91 -3.67 -6.15
CA ASN A 198 12.27 -3.99 -6.53
C ASN A 198 13.09 -2.72 -6.79
N GLN A 199 14.28 -2.68 -6.22
CA GLN A 199 15.22 -1.59 -6.40
C GLN A 199 16.65 -2.07 -6.19
N GLY A 200 17.60 -1.35 -6.73
CA GLY A 200 18.98 -1.55 -6.43
C GLY A 200 19.75 -2.43 -7.43
N LYS A 201 21.03 -2.52 -7.17
CA LYS A 201 22.01 -3.22 -7.99
C LYS A 201 21.85 -4.72 -7.84
N GLY A 202 21.66 -5.41 -8.95
CA GLY A 202 21.47 -6.86 -8.99
C GLY A 202 20.04 -7.33 -8.73
N GLY A 203 19.16 -6.44 -8.27
CA GLY A 203 17.76 -6.74 -7.98
C GLY A 203 17.54 -7.58 -6.71
N ILE A 204 16.47 -7.26 -6.00
CA ILE A 204 15.96 -8.01 -4.85
C ILE A 204 14.44 -8.14 -4.96
N PRO A 205 13.96 -8.82 -6.01
CA PRO A 205 12.56 -8.70 -6.40
C PRO A 205 11.59 -9.60 -5.64
N ILE A 206 12.05 -10.65 -4.95
CA ILE A 206 11.17 -11.53 -4.18
C ILE A 206 10.86 -10.86 -2.84
N PRO A 207 9.58 -10.70 -2.43
CA PRO A 207 8.35 -11.26 -3.00
C PRO A 207 7.48 -10.23 -3.76
N THR A 208 8.03 -9.35 -4.61
CA THR A 208 7.23 -8.34 -5.34
C THR A 208 6.24 -8.94 -6.34
N ASP A 209 6.36 -10.24 -6.62
CA ASP A 209 5.49 -11.04 -7.47
C ASP A 209 4.33 -11.72 -6.72
N HIS A 210 4.08 -11.36 -5.45
CA HIS A 210 2.90 -11.81 -4.71
C HIS A 210 1.60 -11.29 -5.34
N PHE A 211 0.47 -11.89 -4.98
CA PHE A 211 -0.87 -11.54 -5.47
C PHE A 211 -1.71 -10.83 -4.41
N ASN A 212 -1.64 -11.24 -3.15
CA ASN A 212 -2.62 -10.88 -2.13
C ASN A 212 -2.30 -9.58 -1.37
N GLY A 213 -1.10 -9.03 -1.49
CA GLY A 213 -0.68 -7.79 -0.84
C GLY A 213 -0.65 -6.56 -1.77
N ILE A 214 0.15 -5.57 -1.39
CA ILE A 214 0.45 -4.34 -2.15
C ILE A 214 1.96 -4.21 -2.34
N THR A 215 2.43 -4.13 -3.57
CA THR A 215 3.81 -3.72 -3.89
C THR A 215 3.83 -2.23 -4.24
N THR A 216 4.77 -1.49 -3.64
CA THR A 216 4.89 -0.04 -3.84
C THR A 216 6.22 0.39 -4.44
N ALA A 217 6.17 1.34 -5.38
CA ALA A 217 7.31 2.14 -5.77
C ALA A 217 7.29 3.51 -5.07
N TYR A 218 8.31 4.34 -5.27
CA TYR A 218 8.34 5.65 -4.62
C TYR A 218 8.36 6.82 -5.60
N THR A 219 7.89 7.96 -5.11
CA THR A 219 7.86 9.22 -5.84
C THR A 219 8.75 10.28 -5.21
N ALA A 220 9.24 11.18 -6.06
CA ALA A 220 9.83 12.45 -5.68
C ALA A 220 8.92 13.59 -6.15
N LYS A 221 8.83 14.66 -5.34
CA LYS A 221 8.18 15.88 -5.77
C LYS A 221 9.19 16.76 -6.52
N ARG A 222 8.85 17.12 -7.75
CA ARG A 222 9.62 18.03 -8.61
C ARG A 222 8.68 19.07 -9.21
N GLU A 223 8.97 20.36 -9.04
CA GLU A 223 8.17 21.47 -9.60
C GLU A 223 6.66 21.35 -9.32
N GLY A 224 6.31 20.93 -8.11
CA GLY A 224 4.91 20.75 -7.70
C GLY A 224 4.25 19.45 -8.14
N LYS A 225 4.87 18.65 -9.01
CA LYS A 225 4.37 17.37 -9.48
C LYS A 225 5.05 16.19 -8.78
N PHE A 226 4.35 15.08 -8.64
CA PHE A 226 4.91 13.83 -8.11
C PHE A 226 5.34 12.96 -9.29
N THR A 227 6.62 12.64 -9.35
CA THR A 227 7.20 11.80 -10.40
C THR A 227 7.69 10.51 -9.80
N LYS A 228 7.35 9.38 -10.42
CA LYS A 228 7.92 8.07 -10.07
C LYS A 228 9.43 8.11 -10.24
N VAL A 229 10.16 7.61 -9.26
CA VAL A 229 11.62 7.58 -9.25
C VAL A 229 12.10 6.14 -9.06
N ASP A 230 13.16 5.78 -9.76
CA ASP A 230 13.90 4.56 -9.49
C ASP A 230 14.77 4.72 -8.25
N PHE A 231 15.33 3.63 -7.78
CA PHE A 231 16.18 3.60 -6.60
C PHE A 231 17.26 4.67 -6.61
N ALA A 232 17.65 5.16 -5.43
CA ALA A 232 18.63 6.22 -5.25
C ALA A 232 20.04 5.89 -5.81
N ASN A 233 20.37 4.62 -6.00
CA ASN A 233 21.59 4.17 -6.66
C ASN A 233 21.50 4.16 -8.19
N ILE A 234 20.84 5.15 -8.75
CA ILE A 234 20.68 5.31 -10.22
C ILE A 234 22.02 5.30 -10.95
N SER A 235 23.10 5.75 -10.31
CA SER A 235 24.47 5.70 -10.84
C SER A 235 25.06 4.28 -10.89
N ALA A 236 24.52 3.34 -10.12
CA ALA A 236 24.93 1.94 -10.17
C ALA A 236 24.02 1.18 -11.13
N LEU A 237 24.54 0.76 -12.27
CA LEU A 237 23.80 -0.03 -13.25
C LEU A 237 23.35 -1.34 -12.60
N PRO A 238 22.04 -1.65 -12.56
CA PRO A 238 21.55 -2.96 -12.16
C PRO A 238 22.09 -4.02 -13.12
N VAL A 239 22.39 -5.20 -12.62
CA VAL A 239 22.91 -6.33 -13.41
C VAL A 239 21.93 -7.50 -13.43
N GLY A 240 21.99 -8.32 -14.47
CA GLY A 240 21.16 -9.53 -14.60
C GLY A 240 19.66 -9.22 -14.68
N ILE A 241 18.88 -10.12 -14.11
CA ILE A 241 17.40 -10.01 -14.08
C ILE A 241 16.93 -8.74 -13.38
N GLY A 242 17.61 -8.33 -12.29
CA GLY A 242 17.28 -7.11 -11.57
C GLY A 242 17.25 -5.87 -12.45
N ARG A 243 18.16 -5.78 -13.45
CA ARG A 243 18.17 -4.68 -14.43
C ARG A 243 16.90 -4.67 -15.28
N SER A 244 16.44 -5.83 -15.73
CA SER A 244 15.23 -5.94 -16.54
C SER A 244 13.99 -5.55 -15.74
N LEU A 245 13.89 -6.03 -14.49
CA LEU A 245 12.75 -5.79 -13.61
C LEU A 245 12.64 -4.31 -13.20
N ILE A 246 13.74 -3.69 -12.76
CA ILE A 246 13.76 -2.26 -12.43
C ILE A 246 13.35 -1.41 -13.64
N LYS A 247 13.75 -1.81 -14.83
CA LYS A 247 13.42 -1.09 -16.06
C LYS A 247 11.96 -1.28 -16.46
N ARG A 248 11.41 -2.48 -16.32
CA ARG A 248 10.07 -2.85 -16.79
C ARG A 248 9.02 -2.87 -15.68
N GLU A 249 9.42 -3.24 -14.45
CA GLU A 249 8.54 -3.40 -13.28
C GLU A 249 7.33 -4.32 -13.56
N ILE A 250 7.59 -5.44 -14.21
CA ILE A 250 6.64 -6.49 -14.53
C ILE A 250 7.14 -7.84 -14.01
N ASN A 251 6.21 -8.69 -13.64
CA ASN A 251 6.46 -10.08 -13.29
C ASN A 251 6.59 -10.95 -14.56
N ASP A 252 6.74 -12.25 -14.41
CA ASP A 252 6.68 -13.16 -15.55
C ASP A 252 5.31 -13.05 -16.23
N GLY A 253 5.30 -12.98 -17.56
CA GLY A 253 4.09 -12.66 -18.32
C GLY A 253 3.78 -11.16 -18.40
N SER A 254 2.50 -10.81 -18.35
CA SER A 254 2.00 -9.43 -18.51
C SER A 254 1.70 -8.72 -17.19
N ARG A 255 1.71 -9.44 -16.06
CA ARG A 255 1.33 -8.91 -14.75
C ARG A 255 2.27 -7.81 -14.26
N ARG A 256 1.70 -6.70 -13.82
CA ARG A 256 2.45 -5.54 -13.28
C ARG A 256 2.82 -5.77 -11.82
N SER A 257 4.06 -5.40 -11.44
CA SER A 257 4.48 -5.56 -10.04
C SER A 257 4.08 -4.40 -9.14
N ILE A 258 3.96 -3.18 -9.66
CA ILE A 258 3.63 -2.00 -8.85
C ILE A 258 2.11 -1.82 -8.77
N ASN A 259 1.56 -1.83 -7.54
CA ASN A 259 0.15 -1.57 -7.30
C ASN A 259 -0.14 -0.09 -6.98
N LEU A 260 0.80 0.59 -6.29
CA LEU A 260 0.62 1.94 -5.78
C LEU A 260 1.98 2.62 -5.63
N VAL A 261 2.05 3.94 -5.67
CA VAL A 261 3.26 4.69 -5.33
C VAL A 261 3.03 5.59 -4.11
N ALA A 262 4.10 5.83 -3.33
CA ALA A 262 4.06 6.66 -2.13
C ALA A 262 5.35 7.50 -2.00
N PRO A 263 5.41 8.52 -1.12
CA PRO A 263 6.63 9.29 -0.89
C PRO A 263 7.78 8.42 -0.38
N GLY A 264 8.96 8.53 -0.98
CA GLY A 264 10.15 7.80 -0.56
C GLY A 264 11.45 8.50 -0.93
N ASN A 265 11.39 9.78 -1.32
CA ASN A 265 12.57 10.54 -1.73
C ASN A 265 12.94 11.61 -0.72
N LYS A 266 14.21 11.60 -0.28
CA LYS A 266 14.78 12.55 0.69
C LYS A 266 13.97 12.63 1.98
N ILE A 267 13.62 11.50 2.55
CA ILE A 267 12.93 11.40 3.84
C ILE A 267 13.96 11.56 4.97
N GLU A 268 13.69 12.47 5.91
CA GLU A 268 14.55 12.68 7.08
C GLU A 268 14.08 11.80 8.24
N LEU A 269 14.95 10.91 8.72
CA LEU A 269 14.63 9.90 9.73
C LEU A 269 15.76 9.76 10.73
N TYR A 270 15.44 9.39 11.96
CA TYR A 270 16.43 9.07 12.98
C TYR A 270 16.97 7.64 12.84
N ASP A 271 18.29 7.51 12.97
CA ASP A 271 18.93 6.19 13.12
C ASP A 271 18.91 5.72 14.59
N LEU A 272 19.49 4.54 14.85
CA LEU A 272 19.59 3.96 16.20
C LEU A 272 20.33 4.84 17.21
N LYS A 273 21.14 5.79 16.76
CA LYS A 273 21.92 6.71 17.61
C LYS A 273 21.24 8.06 17.78
N GLY A 274 20.04 8.24 17.22
CA GLY A 274 19.35 9.53 17.24
C GLY A 274 19.90 10.56 16.26
N LYS A 275 20.75 10.16 15.32
CA LYS A 275 21.25 11.04 14.27
C LYS A 275 20.20 11.14 13.17
N LEU A 276 19.92 12.35 12.73
CA LEU A 276 19.05 12.62 11.59
C LEU A 276 19.78 12.28 10.30
N ASN A 277 19.16 11.46 9.46
CA ASN A 277 19.66 11.06 8.15
C ASN A 277 18.60 11.34 7.09
N THR A 278 19.06 11.74 5.89
CA THR A 278 18.19 11.91 4.71
C THR A 278 18.35 10.69 3.83
N VAL A 279 17.27 9.96 3.63
CA VAL A 279 17.26 8.67 2.91
C VAL A 279 16.24 8.66 1.79
N SER A 280 16.42 7.75 0.82
CA SER A 280 15.49 7.55 -0.28
C SER A 280 15.39 6.08 -0.63
N GLY A 281 14.20 5.63 -1.02
CA GLY A 281 13.94 4.26 -1.46
C GLY A 281 12.49 3.84 -1.27
N THR A 282 12.12 2.74 -1.89
CA THR A 282 10.82 2.07 -1.72
C THR A 282 10.63 1.59 -0.28
N SER A 283 11.72 1.28 0.42
CA SER A 283 11.73 0.95 1.86
C SER A 283 11.10 2.03 2.74
N PHE A 284 11.06 3.29 2.27
CA PHE A 284 10.44 4.41 3.00
C PHE A 284 9.08 4.78 2.42
N ALA A 285 8.72 4.25 1.26
CA ALA A 285 7.38 4.37 0.68
C ALA A 285 6.39 3.35 1.29
N ALA A 286 6.79 2.10 1.42
CA ALA A 286 5.97 1.02 1.96
C ALA A 286 5.40 1.33 3.36
N PRO A 287 6.19 1.81 4.34
CA PRO A 287 5.67 2.09 5.67
C PRO A 287 4.64 3.22 5.73
N HIS A 288 4.58 4.13 4.74
CA HIS A 288 3.50 5.11 4.63
C HIS A 288 2.15 4.41 4.38
N ILE A 289 2.12 3.38 3.54
CA ILE A 289 0.91 2.61 3.23
C ILE A 289 0.51 1.78 4.45
N THR A 290 1.45 1.01 5.02
CA THR A 290 1.19 0.16 6.19
C THR A 290 0.60 0.94 7.35
N ALA A 291 1.16 2.10 7.66
CA ALA A 291 0.66 2.93 8.75
C ALA A 291 -0.63 3.68 8.40
N SER A 292 -0.91 3.95 7.11
CA SER A 292 -2.21 4.48 6.68
C SER A 292 -3.33 3.48 6.93
N VAL A 293 -3.08 2.17 6.75
CA VAL A 293 -4.04 1.12 7.13
C VAL A 293 -4.42 1.24 8.61
N ALA A 294 -3.45 1.51 9.50
CA ALA A 294 -3.76 1.66 10.93
C ALA A 294 -4.71 2.83 11.23
N LEU A 295 -4.62 3.94 10.49
CA LEU A 295 -5.56 5.07 10.66
C LEU A 295 -6.97 4.69 10.21
N LEU A 296 -7.10 4.03 9.05
CA LEU A 296 -8.40 3.59 8.54
C LEU A 296 -9.03 2.54 9.46
N GLN A 297 -8.25 1.59 9.94
CA GLN A 297 -8.72 0.52 10.82
C GLN A 297 -9.13 1.04 12.21
N GLU A 298 -8.46 2.07 12.75
CA GLU A 298 -8.94 2.76 13.95
C GLU A 298 -10.34 3.33 13.72
N TYR A 299 -10.58 3.98 12.59
CA TYR A 299 -11.90 4.49 12.23
C TYR A 299 -12.93 3.37 12.08
N GLY A 300 -12.61 2.32 11.33
CA GLY A 300 -13.51 1.17 11.13
C GLY A 300 -13.92 0.52 12.46
N ASP A 301 -12.97 0.29 13.36
CA ASP A 301 -13.24 -0.26 14.69
C ASP A 301 -14.13 0.67 15.54
N GLN A 302 -13.98 2.00 15.39
CA GLN A 302 -14.89 2.97 16.04
C GLN A 302 -16.32 2.82 15.50
N GLN A 303 -16.50 2.69 14.16
CA GLN A 303 -17.81 2.54 13.54
C GLN A 303 -18.50 1.23 13.98
N ILE A 304 -17.77 0.12 14.01
CA ILE A 304 -18.28 -1.18 14.49
C ILE A 304 -18.71 -1.08 15.97
N ASN A 305 -17.87 -0.49 16.82
CA ASN A 305 -18.17 -0.32 18.25
C ASN A 305 -19.40 0.57 18.50
N GLN A 306 -19.64 1.55 17.64
CA GLN A 306 -20.82 2.40 17.66
C GLN A 306 -22.05 1.73 17.04
N LYS A 307 -21.90 0.54 16.46
CA LYS A 307 -22.96 -0.20 15.74
C LYS A 307 -23.59 0.63 14.61
N ASN A 308 -22.76 1.41 13.91
CA ASN A 308 -23.24 2.21 12.79
C ASN A 308 -23.72 1.28 11.65
N PRO A 309 -24.82 1.63 10.95
CA PRO A 309 -25.24 0.90 9.77
C PRO A 309 -24.14 0.91 8.71
N HIS A 310 -24.13 -0.07 7.83
CA HIS A 310 -23.11 -0.26 6.79
C HIS A 310 -21.68 -0.52 7.32
N TRP A 311 -21.56 -1.06 8.56
CA TRP A 311 -20.28 -1.45 9.14
C TRP A 311 -20.36 -2.83 9.76
N SER A 312 -19.41 -3.68 9.34
CA SER A 312 -19.25 -5.05 9.83
C SER A 312 -17.77 -5.39 10.03
N LEU A 313 -17.48 -6.60 10.46
CA LEU A 313 -16.11 -7.10 10.55
C LEU A 313 -15.41 -7.20 9.19
N ASP A 314 -16.15 -7.17 8.10
CA ASP A 314 -15.57 -7.15 6.74
C ASP A 314 -14.69 -5.92 6.50
N SER A 315 -14.94 -4.81 7.20
CA SER A 315 -14.08 -3.63 7.18
C SER A 315 -12.62 -3.91 7.61
N ARG A 316 -12.39 -5.05 8.27
CA ARG A 316 -11.07 -5.50 8.73
C ARG A 316 -10.33 -6.32 7.68
N ARG A 317 -11.02 -6.82 6.66
CA ARG A 317 -10.45 -7.68 5.62
C ARG A 317 -9.30 -7.00 4.88
N HIS A 318 -8.21 -7.70 4.72
CA HIS A 318 -7.05 -7.19 3.97
C HIS A 318 -7.39 -6.86 2.52
N GLN A 319 -8.31 -7.62 1.87
CA GLN A 319 -8.80 -7.31 0.53
C GLN A 319 -9.52 -5.97 0.49
N VAL A 320 -10.33 -5.65 1.52
CA VAL A 320 -11.04 -4.35 1.62
C VAL A 320 -10.03 -3.21 1.73
N MET A 321 -9.02 -3.35 2.60
CA MET A 321 -7.97 -2.35 2.71
C MET A 321 -7.20 -2.20 1.39
N LYS A 322 -6.85 -3.29 0.71
CA LYS A 322 -6.22 -3.27 -0.61
C LYS A 322 -7.09 -2.53 -1.62
N ALA A 323 -8.35 -2.91 -1.79
CA ALA A 323 -9.26 -2.27 -2.76
C ALA A 323 -9.45 -0.77 -2.47
N VAL A 324 -9.70 -0.38 -1.22
CA VAL A 324 -9.90 1.02 -0.79
C VAL A 324 -8.65 1.87 -1.04
N MET A 325 -7.48 1.38 -0.63
CA MET A 325 -6.22 2.12 -0.79
C MET A 325 -5.88 2.35 -2.26
N LEU A 326 -6.08 1.34 -3.11
CA LEU A 326 -5.81 1.40 -4.54
C LEU A 326 -6.84 2.29 -5.26
N ASN A 327 -8.12 2.17 -4.92
CA ASN A 327 -9.18 2.94 -5.55
C ASN A 327 -9.07 4.45 -5.27
N ALA A 328 -8.67 4.80 -4.05
CA ALA A 328 -8.53 6.18 -3.60
C ALA A 328 -7.24 6.87 -4.06
N ALA A 329 -6.35 6.21 -4.79
CA ALA A 329 -5.08 6.78 -5.23
C ALA A 329 -5.27 7.98 -6.15
N ASP A 330 -4.47 9.04 -5.95
CA ASP A 330 -4.44 10.21 -6.83
C ASP A 330 -3.72 9.87 -8.15
N LYS A 331 -4.32 10.25 -9.27
CA LYS A 331 -3.76 10.07 -10.63
C LYS A 331 -3.57 11.40 -11.34
N ILE A 332 -4.64 12.21 -11.36
CA ILE A 332 -4.69 13.50 -12.04
C ILE A 332 -5.40 14.50 -11.14
N LYS A 333 -4.82 15.67 -10.99
CA LYS A 333 -5.39 16.73 -10.15
C LYS A 333 -6.73 17.19 -10.73
N ASP A 334 -7.76 17.16 -9.89
CA ASP A 334 -9.07 17.75 -10.14
C ASP A 334 -8.94 19.27 -10.24
N THR A 335 -9.65 19.88 -11.19
CA THR A 335 -9.63 21.33 -11.42
C THR A 335 -10.50 22.11 -10.44
N GLY A 336 -11.24 21.40 -9.57
CA GLY A 336 -12.11 21.97 -8.54
C GLY A 336 -13.60 21.82 -8.85
N ASP A 337 -13.95 21.20 -9.98
CA ASP A 337 -15.32 20.89 -10.39
C ASP A 337 -15.81 19.52 -9.90
N GLY A 338 -14.92 18.73 -9.29
CA GLY A 338 -15.20 17.39 -8.77
C GLY A 338 -15.29 16.29 -9.84
N LEU A 339 -15.16 16.63 -11.13
CA LEU A 339 -15.31 15.65 -12.21
C LEU A 339 -14.21 14.59 -12.24
N LEU A 340 -13.02 14.92 -11.72
CA LEU A 340 -11.91 14.00 -11.51
C LEU A 340 -11.85 13.49 -10.05
N LEU A 341 -13.03 13.25 -9.45
CA LEU A 341 -13.19 12.64 -8.13
C LEU A 341 -12.49 13.41 -6.98
N GLY A 342 -12.28 14.72 -7.14
CA GLY A 342 -11.59 15.56 -6.17
C GLY A 342 -10.14 15.16 -5.91
N MET A 343 -9.47 14.50 -6.85
CA MET A 343 -8.05 14.12 -6.73
C MET A 343 -7.17 15.35 -6.54
N ARG A 344 -6.17 15.26 -5.65
CA ARG A 344 -5.40 16.42 -5.18
C ARG A 344 -4.14 16.70 -5.99
N ARG A 345 -3.67 15.71 -6.79
CA ARG A 345 -2.39 15.82 -7.50
C ARG A 345 -2.34 15.05 -8.81
N THR A 346 -1.50 15.53 -9.71
CA THR A 346 -1.08 14.77 -10.88
C THR A 346 0.20 14.01 -10.56
N VAL A 347 0.21 12.74 -10.93
CA VAL A 347 1.35 11.83 -10.78
C VAL A 347 1.88 11.49 -12.17
N LEU A 348 3.20 11.46 -12.31
CA LEU A 348 3.86 11.23 -13.59
C LEU A 348 4.77 10.01 -13.52
N THR A 349 4.86 9.30 -14.63
CA THR A 349 5.91 8.30 -14.84
C THR A 349 7.29 8.97 -14.93
N LYS A 350 8.36 8.18 -14.97
CA LYS A 350 9.72 8.66 -15.26
C LYS A 350 9.81 9.40 -16.60
N ASP A 351 8.99 8.98 -17.56
CA ASP A 351 8.92 9.55 -18.90
C ASP A 351 7.92 10.73 -19.00
N GLN A 352 7.52 11.31 -17.85
CA GLN A 352 6.63 12.46 -17.72
C GLN A 352 5.22 12.23 -18.27
N LYS A 353 4.77 10.98 -18.37
CA LYS A 353 3.41 10.62 -18.79
C LYS A 353 2.45 10.58 -17.60
N THR A 354 1.23 11.00 -17.84
CA THR A 354 0.12 10.87 -16.91
C THR A 354 -0.51 9.47 -16.98
N TRP A 355 -1.37 9.14 -16.02
CA TRP A 355 -2.09 7.87 -16.02
C TRP A 355 -3.01 7.70 -17.24
N LEU A 356 -3.59 8.80 -17.78
CA LEU A 356 -4.42 8.78 -19.01
C LEU A 356 -3.64 8.47 -20.29
N GLU A 357 -2.31 8.51 -20.23
CA GLU A 357 -1.45 8.16 -21.36
C GLU A 357 -0.94 6.72 -21.27
N SER A 358 -1.24 6.03 -20.15
CA SER A 358 -0.81 4.65 -19.90
C SER A 358 -1.52 3.64 -20.82
N ASP A 359 -0.94 2.46 -20.93
CA ASP A 359 -1.58 1.30 -21.53
C ASP A 359 -2.76 0.80 -20.67
N ALA A 360 -2.68 0.90 -19.35
CA ALA A 360 -3.77 0.58 -18.43
C ALA A 360 -5.05 1.41 -18.66
N TYR A 361 -4.90 2.65 -19.12
CA TYR A 361 -6.07 3.47 -19.50
C TYR A 361 -6.68 3.06 -20.84
N LYS A 362 -5.89 2.49 -21.73
CA LYS A 362 -6.26 2.22 -23.13
C LYS A 362 -6.71 0.78 -23.36
N ASP A 363 -6.18 -0.16 -22.59
CA ASP A 363 -6.44 -1.60 -22.76
C ASP A 363 -7.10 -2.15 -21.49
N PRO A 364 -8.35 -2.61 -21.56
CA PRO A 364 -9.06 -3.17 -20.43
C PRO A 364 -8.44 -4.46 -19.86
N LYS A 365 -7.51 -5.09 -20.57
CA LYS A 365 -6.76 -6.26 -20.07
C LYS A 365 -5.60 -5.90 -19.16
N ILE A 366 -5.30 -4.62 -19.00
CA ILE A 366 -4.18 -4.13 -18.20
C ILE A 366 -4.73 -3.26 -17.07
N PRO A 367 -4.85 -3.77 -15.84
CA PRO A 367 -5.49 -3.03 -14.74
C PRO A 367 -4.61 -1.94 -14.14
N LEU A 368 -3.28 -2.02 -14.31
CA LEU A 368 -2.30 -1.17 -13.64
C LEU A 368 -1.33 -0.50 -14.60
N ASP A 369 -1.02 0.78 -14.37
CA ASP A 369 0.14 1.40 -15.01
C ASP A 369 1.43 0.71 -14.54
N MET A 370 2.36 0.47 -15.47
CA MET A 370 3.61 -0.26 -15.19
C MET A 370 4.48 0.38 -14.11
N GLN A 371 4.43 1.71 -13.96
CA GLN A 371 5.29 2.47 -13.05
C GLN A 371 4.56 3.01 -11.83
N MET A 372 3.28 3.33 -11.96
CA MET A 372 2.49 4.02 -10.94
C MET A 372 1.41 3.15 -10.31
N GLY A 373 1.16 1.95 -10.89
CA GLY A 373 0.02 1.13 -10.47
C GLY A 373 -1.30 1.89 -10.65
N THR A 374 -2.09 2.00 -9.60
CA THR A 374 -3.32 2.81 -9.60
C THR A 374 -3.08 4.30 -9.35
N GLY A 375 -1.88 4.72 -8.95
CA GLY A 375 -1.56 6.12 -8.66
C GLY A 375 -0.82 6.32 -7.35
N HIS A 376 -0.88 7.53 -6.80
CA HIS A 376 -0.17 7.93 -5.60
C HIS A 376 -1.07 7.85 -4.36
N LEU A 377 -0.53 7.29 -3.28
CA LEU A 377 -1.20 7.22 -1.99
C LEU A 377 -1.75 8.58 -1.54
N ASN A 378 -3.03 8.59 -1.21
CA ASN A 378 -3.69 9.70 -0.54
C ASN A 378 -4.52 9.14 0.62
N THR A 379 -3.97 9.18 1.82
CA THR A 379 -4.59 8.58 3.02
C THR A 379 -5.92 9.25 3.38
N PHE A 380 -6.04 10.55 3.13
CA PHE A 380 -7.30 11.26 3.38
C PHE A 380 -8.40 10.84 2.39
N ARG A 381 -8.08 10.65 1.12
CA ARG A 381 -9.04 10.12 0.15
C ARG A 381 -9.41 8.66 0.45
N ALA A 382 -8.42 7.84 0.87
CA ALA A 382 -8.70 6.48 1.33
C ALA A 382 -9.66 6.47 2.53
N TYR A 383 -9.50 7.40 3.45
CA TYR A 383 -10.48 7.61 4.53
C TYR A 383 -11.86 8.03 3.99
N GLN A 384 -11.93 9.00 3.08
CA GLN A 384 -13.20 9.41 2.48
C GLN A 384 -13.89 8.25 1.75
N GLN A 385 -13.15 7.43 1.04
CA GLN A 385 -13.65 6.20 0.41
C GLN A 385 -14.20 5.23 1.46
N PHE A 386 -13.39 4.91 2.46
CA PHE A 386 -13.71 3.93 3.48
C PHE A 386 -14.86 4.36 4.38
N SER A 387 -14.92 5.64 4.74
CA SER A 387 -15.92 6.19 5.67
C SER A 387 -17.36 6.18 5.13
N ASN A 388 -17.55 5.94 3.84
CA ASN A 388 -18.88 5.76 3.26
C ASN A 388 -19.51 4.39 3.56
N GLY A 389 -18.75 3.45 4.13
CA GLY A 389 -19.26 2.17 4.63
C GLY A 389 -19.43 1.11 3.54
N GLN A 390 -19.89 -0.06 4.01
CA GLN A 390 -20.15 -1.25 3.22
C GLN A 390 -21.55 -1.20 2.59
N TRP A 391 -21.65 -1.52 1.30
CA TRP A 391 -22.91 -1.55 0.54
C TRP A 391 -22.99 -2.82 -0.28
N SER A 392 -23.91 -3.69 0.04
CA SER A 392 -24.02 -5.00 -0.62
C SER A 392 -24.76 -4.92 -1.96
N ALA A 393 -24.54 -5.91 -2.82
CA ALA A 393 -25.23 -6.04 -4.11
C ALA A 393 -26.76 -6.25 -3.98
N THR A 394 -27.28 -6.50 -2.77
CA THR A 394 -28.71 -6.71 -2.51
C THR A 394 -29.49 -5.39 -2.36
N GLU A 395 -28.83 -4.25 -2.36
CA GLU A 395 -29.41 -2.93 -2.20
C GLU A 395 -28.90 -1.95 -3.26
N SER A 396 -29.57 -0.80 -3.41
CA SER A 396 -29.03 0.29 -4.22
C SER A 396 -27.87 0.94 -3.50
N ILE A 397 -26.71 1.02 -4.17
CA ILE A 397 -25.47 1.47 -3.56
C ILE A 397 -25.26 2.98 -3.67
N ALA A 398 -24.57 3.57 -2.69
CA ALA A 398 -24.17 4.96 -2.68
C ALA A 398 -23.15 5.28 -3.79
N ALA A 399 -22.96 6.57 -4.08
CA ALA A 399 -21.97 7.04 -5.07
C ALA A 399 -20.53 6.68 -4.75
N ILE A 400 -20.21 6.51 -3.47
CA ILE A 400 -18.91 6.15 -2.94
C ILE A 400 -19.13 5.07 -1.90
N GLY A 401 -18.35 4.00 -1.92
CA GLY A 401 -18.47 2.92 -0.96
C GLY A 401 -17.49 1.80 -1.21
N TRP A 402 -17.67 0.73 -0.45
CA TRP A 402 -16.95 -0.53 -0.61
C TRP A 402 -17.86 -1.69 -0.20
N ASP A 403 -17.50 -2.89 -0.62
CA ASP A 403 -18.12 -4.13 -0.17
C ASP A 403 -17.10 -5.26 -0.06
N TYR A 404 -17.46 -6.27 0.73
CA TYR A 404 -16.82 -7.59 0.74
C TYR A 404 -17.89 -8.63 0.44
N GLY A 405 -17.84 -9.16 -0.76
CA GLY A 405 -18.84 -10.08 -1.29
C GLY A 405 -18.25 -11.42 -1.71
N THR A 406 -19.12 -12.30 -2.20
CA THR A 406 -18.74 -13.60 -2.75
C THR A 406 -19.51 -13.82 -4.04
N VAL A 407 -18.83 -14.33 -5.07
CA VAL A 407 -19.45 -14.69 -6.36
C VAL A 407 -19.17 -16.16 -6.70
N THR A 408 -20.18 -16.84 -7.25
CA THR A 408 -20.08 -18.23 -7.65
C THR A 408 -19.60 -18.36 -9.10
N ALA A 409 -18.87 -19.42 -9.41
CA ALA A 409 -18.34 -19.71 -10.75
C ALA A 409 -19.42 -19.62 -11.83
N ASN A 410 -19.09 -18.91 -12.93
CA ASN A 410 -19.97 -18.63 -14.06
C ASN A 410 -21.18 -17.72 -13.74
N ASP A 411 -21.19 -17.07 -12.58
CA ASP A 411 -22.23 -16.15 -12.14
C ASP A 411 -21.66 -14.72 -12.00
N TYR A 412 -22.52 -13.76 -11.66
CA TYR A 412 -22.11 -12.36 -11.45
C TYR A 412 -22.90 -11.72 -10.31
N GLN A 413 -22.37 -10.60 -9.79
CA GLN A 413 -23.08 -9.72 -8.87
C GLN A 413 -23.16 -8.31 -9.45
N ASP A 414 -24.38 -7.73 -9.44
CA ASP A 414 -24.65 -6.38 -9.89
C ASP A 414 -24.87 -5.43 -8.72
N TYR A 415 -24.11 -4.34 -8.70
CA TYR A 415 -24.21 -3.25 -7.75
C TYR A 415 -24.89 -2.06 -8.42
N ALA A 416 -26.17 -1.86 -8.21
CA ALA A 416 -26.96 -0.81 -8.85
C ALA A 416 -26.77 0.54 -8.16
N LEU A 417 -26.21 1.52 -8.83
CA LEU A 417 -26.03 2.87 -8.29
C LEU A 417 -27.38 3.56 -8.08
N GLU A 418 -27.62 4.08 -6.88
CA GLU A 418 -28.87 4.74 -6.47
C GLU A 418 -29.18 5.96 -7.36
N LYS A 419 -28.17 6.81 -7.61
CA LYS A 419 -28.29 8.07 -8.33
C LYS A 419 -27.68 8.00 -9.72
N PRO A 420 -28.24 8.77 -10.69
CA PRO A 420 -27.62 8.91 -12.01
C PRO A 420 -26.19 9.46 -11.91
N LEU A 421 -25.28 8.92 -12.73
CA LEU A 421 -23.93 9.45 -12.87
C LEU A 421 -23.93 10.67 -13.78
N LYS A 422 -23.05 11.61 -13.47
CA LYS A 422 -22.89 12.87 -14.21
C LYS A 422 -22.03 12.67 -15.47
N ALA A 423 -22.50 13.13 -16.62
CA ALA A 423 -21.72 13.11 -17.85
C ALA A 423 -20.39 13.88 -17.71
N ASN A 424 -19.35 13.42 -18.39
CA ASN A 424 -17.98 13.96 -18.35
C ASN A 424 -17.28 13.87 -17.00
N SER A 425 -17.91 13.27 -15.97
CA SER A 425 -17.21 12.90 -14.75
C SER A 425 -16.44 11.59 -14.96
N PHE A 426 -15.49 11.31 -14.06
CA PHE A 426 -14.79 10.03 -14.02
C PHE A 426 -15.39 9.11 -12.97
N VAL A 427 -15.16 7.82 -13.13
CA VAL A 427 -15.35 6.81 -12.10
C VAL A 427 -14.03 6.14 -11.79
N SER A 428 -13.87 5.67 -10.53
CA SER A 428 -12.79 4.80 -10.10
C SER A 428 -13.40 3.57 -9.44
N ILE A 429 -13.06 2.37 -9.92
CA ILE A 429 -13.58 1.10 -9.39
C ILE A 429 -12.38 0.16 -9.25
N THR A 430 -12.24 -0.47 -8.09
CA THR A 430 -11.19 -1.47 -7.83
C THR A 430 -11.82 -2.72 -7.24
N LEU A 431 -11.59 -3.85 -7.89
CA LEU A 431 -11.92 -5.19 -7.42
C LEU A 431 -10.63 -5.89 -7.00
N ALA A 432 -10.61 -6.56 -5.84
CA ALA A 432 -9.47 -7.31 -5.35
C ALA A 432 -9.90 -8.65 -4.76
N TRP A 433 -9.17 -9.71 -5.07
CA TRP A 433 -9.39 -11.05 -4.52
C TRP A 433 -8.07 -11.77 -4.32
N ASP A 434 -8.11 -12.95 -3.72
CA ASP A 434 -6.90 -13.68 -3.39
C ASP A 434 -6.61 -14.81 -4.36
N ARG A 435 -5.32 -15.01 -4.64
CA ARG A 435 -4.78 -16.28 -5.10
C ARG A 435 -4.83 -17.29 -3.96
N LEU A 436 -5.20 -18.52 -4.26
CA LEU A 436 -5.25 -19.60 -3.29
C LEU A 436 -3.91 -20.31 -3.20
N VAL A 437 -3.25 -20.15 -2.06
CA VAL A 437 -2.06 -20.91 -1.68
C VAL A 437 -2.36 -21.69 -0.41
N GLU A 438 -1.99 -22.96 -0.38
CA GLU A 438 -2.16 -23.87 0.76
C GLU A 438 -0.80 -24.25 1.34
N LEU A 439 -0.71 -24.30 2.66
CA LEU A 439 0.45 -24.89 3.34
C LEU A 439 0.41 -26.41 3.22
N ILE A 440 1.53 -27.01 2.84
CA ILE A 440 1.74 -28.46 2.97
C ILE A 440 2.25 -28.72 4.38
N ASP A 441 1.31 -28.70 5.31
CA ASP A 441 1.54 -28.86 6.75
C ASP A 441 1.78 -30.34 7.07
N THR A 442 3.02 -30.72 7.31
CA THR A 442 3.45 -32.10 7.52
C THR A 442 3.21 -32.58 8.93
N ASN A 443 3.24 -31.69 9.91
CA ASN A 443 3.06 -32.01 11.34
C ASN A 443 1.65 -31.66 11.86
N ARG A 444 0.81 -31.02 11.05
CA ARG A 444 -0.60 -30.67 11.33
C ARG A 444 -0.78 -29.69 12.48
N ASN A 445 0.14 -28.73 12.60
CA ASN A 445 0.06 -27.68 13.60
C ASN A 445 -0.62 -26.39 13.08
N ASN A 446 -0.96 -26.31 11.79
CA ASN A 446 -1.48 -25.15 11.07
C ASN A 446 -0.54 -23.94 11.08
N LEU A 447 0.76 -24.21 11.21
CA LEU A 447 1.82 -23.22 11.15
C LEU A 447 2.84 -23.64 10.10
N TYR A 448 3.48 -22.68 9.46
CA TYR A 448 4.63 -22.97 8.62
C TYR A 448 5.86 -23.26 9.47
N ASP A 449 6.53 -24.35 9.21
CA ASP A 449 7.82 -24.74 9.73
C ASP A 449 8.89 -24.74 8.62
N ILE A 450 10.17 -24.54 8.95
CA ILE A 450 11.24 -24.26 7.97
C ILE A 450 11.36 -25.33 6.86
N ASP A 451 11.07 -26.57 7.15
CA ASP A 451 11.18 -27.68 6.18
C ASP A 451 9.86 -27.95 5.40
N GLU A 452 8.88 -27.11 5.59
CA GLU A 452 7.60 -27.21 4.90
C GLU A 452 7.56 -26.39 3.60
N SER A 453 6.55 -26.60 2.81
CA SER A 453 6.36 -25.99 1.49
C SER A 453 4.92 -25.59 1.26
N PHE A 454 4.68 -24.89 0.16
CA PHE A 454 3.35 -24.45 -0.24
C PHE A 454 2.90 -25.12 -1.53
N ARG A 455 1.58 -25.19 -1.70
CA ARG A 455 0.91 -25.60 -2.94
C ARG A 455 0.14 -24.42 -3.51
N ASP A 456 0.54 -23.95 -4.66
CA ASP A 456 -0.25 -23.01 -5.45
C ASP A 456 -1.47 -23.73 -6.05
N ARG A 457 -2.67 -23.26 -5.74
CA ARG A 457 -3.95 -23.74 -6.29
C ARG A 457 -4.41 -22.85 -7.44
N GLY A 458 -3.63 -21.84 -7.78
CA GLY A 458 -3.91 -20.91 -8.85
C GLY A 458 -4.81 -19.75 -8.46
N LEU A 459 -5.17 -18.97 -9.46
CA LEU A 459 -5.99 -17.78 -9.35
C LEU A 459 -7.28 -17.95 -10.16
N ASN A 460 -8.43 -17.77 -9.50
CA ASN A 460 -9.71 -17.61 -10.20
C ASN A 460 -9.72 -16.28 -10.97
N ASN A 461 -10.37 -16.25 -12.12
CA ASN A 461 -10.46 -15.03 -12.93
C ASN A 461 -11.79 -14.31 -12.68
N LEU A 462 -11.71 -13.08 -12.16
CA LEU A 462 -12.85 -12.18 -11.98
C LEU A 462 -12.66 -10.95 -12.86
N ASP A 463 -13.72 -10.54 -13.54
CA ASP A 463 -13.77 -9.30 -14.32
C ASP A 463 -14.64 -8.25 -13.62
N VAL A 464 -14.39 -6.96 -13.87
CA VAL A 464 -15.28 -5.89 -13.42
C VAL A 464 -15.72 -5.00 -14.60
N TYR A 465 -17.01 -4.69 -14.63
CA TYR A 465 -17.64 -3.86 -15.66
C TYR A 465 -18.41 -2.69 -15.04
N LEU A 466 -18.41 -1.56 -15.73
CA LEU A 466 -19.40 -0.51 -15.55
C LEU A 466 -20.39 -0.58 -16.71
N LEU A 467 -21.65 -0.85 -16.43
CA LEU A 467 -22.72 -1.02 -17.41
C LEU A 467 -23.81 0.05 -17.23
N PRO A 468 -24.48 0.51 -18.29
CA PRO A 468 -25.79 1.16 -18.15
C PRO A 468 -26.73 0.23 -17.35
N ALA A 469 -27.58 0.79 -16.49
CA ALA A 469 -28.35 -0.02 -15.52
C ALA A 469 -29.26 -1.08 -16.18
N GLN A 470 -29.78 -0.83 -17.39
CA GLN A 470 -30.66 -1.74 -18.13
C GLN A 470 -29.90 -2.75 -19.00
N GLU A 471 -28.58 -2.64 -19.10
CA GLU A 471 -27.80 -3.49 -19.99
C GLU A 471 -27.36 -4.76 -19.26
N ASP A 472 -27.70 -5.92 -19.81
CA ASP A 472 -27.30 -7.22 -19.28
C ASP A 472 -26.17 -7.87 -20.10
N ASN A 473 -25.87 -7.34 -21.26
CA ASN A 473 -24.80 -7.84 -22.11
C ASN A 473 -23.46 -7.20 -21.76
N ASN A 474 -22.53 -8.00 -21.26
CA ASN A 474 -21.19 -7.55 -20.89
C ASN A 474 -20.38 -6.95 -22.06
N THR A 475 -20.73 -7.24 -23.33
CA THR A 475 -20.04 -6.64 -24.49
C THR A 475 -20.40 -5.17 -24.73
N LYS A 476 -21.45 -4.66 -24.05
CA LYS A 476 -21.92 -3.26 -24.16
C LYS A 476 -21.55 -2.44 -22.92
N TYR A 477 -20.41 -2.72 -22.33
CA TYR A 477 -19.94 -1.96 -21.19
C TYR A 477 -19.58 -0.51 -21.57
N THR A 478 -19.69 0.39 -20.59
CA THR A 478 -19.11 1.73 -20.65
C THR A 478 -17.61 1.67 -20.41
N CYS A 479 -17.20 0.91 -19.40
CA CYS A 479 -15.81 0.62 -19.08
C CYS A 479 -15.70 -0.80 -18.51
N ALA A 480 -14.52 -1.40 -18.64
CA ALA A 480 -14.23 -2.72 -18.07
C ALA A 480 -12.75 -2.84 -17.68
N SER A 481 -12.46 -3.78 -16.78
CA SER A 481 -11.13 -4.26 -16.50
C SER A 481 -11.19 -5.79 -16.48
N LEU A 482 -10.35 -6.46 -17.32
CA LEU A 482 -10.52 -7.83 -17.79
C LEU A 482 -9.19 -8.58 -17.84
N SER A 483 -8.34 -8.42 -16.82
CA SER A 483 -7.05 -9.11 -16.74
C SER A 483 -7.28 -10.61 -16.50
N ASP A 484 -6.52 -11.46 -17.15
CA ASP A 484 -6.50 -12.90 -16.92
C ASP A 484 -5.32 -13.36 -16.04
N SER A 485 -4.53 -12.42 -15.54
CA SER A 485 -3.28 -12.71 -14.82
C SER A 485 -3.14 -12.02 -13.45
N ASP A 486 -3.97 -11.02 -13.17
CA ASP A 486 -3.91 -10.27 -11.91
C ASP A 486 -4.99 -10.70 -10.90
N SER A 487 -4.74 -10.51 -9.60
CA SER A 487 -5.71 -10.68 -8.50
C SER A 487 -6.42 -9.37 -8.15
N LEU A 488 -6.44 -8.46 -9.08
CA LEU A 488 -7.15 -7.18 -8.98
C LEU A 488 -7.55 -6.68 -10.36
N GLU A 489 -8.67 -5.95 -10.39
CA GLU A 489 -9.10 -5.18 -11.53
C GLU A 489 -9.27 -3.71 -11.15
N HIS A 490 -8.98 -2.81 -12.09
CA HIS A 490 -9.07 -1.39 -11.82
C HIS A 490 -9.58 -0.61 -13.04
N ILE A 491 -10.71 0.08 -12.85
CA ILE A 491 -11.29 1.02 -13.82
C ILE A 491 -11.02 2.45 -13.37
N PHE A 492 -10.57 3.30 -14.30
CA PHE A 492 -10.59 4.74 -14.17
C PHE A 492 -10.95 5.34 -15.54
N CYS A 493 -12.20 5.72 -15.73
CA CYS A 493 -12.70 6.12 -17.03
C CYS A 493 -13.76 7.22 -16.96
N PRO A 494 -13.98 7.98 -18.07
CA PRO A 494 -15.03 9.00 -18.13
C PRO A 494 -16.42 8.39 -18.36
N ILE A 495 -17.44 9.06 -17.83
CA ILE A 495 -18.85 8.78 -18.08
C ILE A 495 -19.28 9.54 -19.33
N PRO A 496 -19.66 8.85 -20.43
CA PRO A 496 -20.00 9.51 -21.68
C PRO A 496 -21.35 10.25 -21.64
N THR A 497 -22.33 9.69 -20.93
CA THR A 497 -23.70 10.24 -20.84
C THR A 497 -24.22 10.13 -19.42
N SER A 498 -24.94 11.16 -18.96
CA SER A 498 -25.66 11.08 -17.68
C SER A 498 -26.70 9.97 -17.70
N GLY A 499 -26.80 9.23 -16.61
CA GLY A 499 -27.76 8.13 -16.52
C GLY A 499 -27.51 7.20 -15.34
N LYS A 500 -28.38 6.21 -15.22
CA LYS A 500 -28.22 5.15 -14.22
C LYS A 500 -27.27 4.07 -14.72
N TYR A 501 -26.36 3.66 -13.83
CA TYR A 501 -25.34 2.66 -14.09
C TYR A 501 -25.32 1.61 -12.99
N LYS A 502 -24.71 0.47 -13.28
CA LYS A 502 -24.39 -0.60 -12.33
C LYS A 502 -22.96 -1.06 -12.49
N ILE A 503 -22.37 -1.51 -11.41
CA ILE A 503 -21.06 -2.18 -11.41
C ILE A 503 -21.33 -3.67 -11.39
N ARG A 504 -20.76 -4.44 -12.31
CA ARG A 504 -20.85 -5.90 -12.36
C ARG A 504 -19.53 -6.53 -12.02
N VAL A 505 -19.52 -7.42 -11.04
CA VAL A 505 -18.42 -8.35 -10.76
C VAL A 505 -18.79 -9.69 -11.36
N GLN A 506 -18.00 -10.18 -12.33
CA GLN A 506 -18.24 -11.41 -13.05
C GLN A 506 -17.19 -12.45 -12.69
N TYR A 507 -17.58 -13.66 -12.24
CA TYR A 507 -16.69 -14.79 -12.12
C TYR A 507 -16.53 -15.47 -13.47
N ARG A 508 -15.46 -15.12 -14.18
CA ARG A 508 -15.27 -15.51 -15.58
C ARG A 508 -14.73 -16.92 -15.75
N GLN A 509 -13.73 -17.31 -14.93
CA GLN A 509 -13.11 -18.62 -15.06
C GLN A 509 -12.71 -19.17 -13.70
N GLN A 510 -13.23 -20.36 -13.40
CA GLN A 510 -12.86 -21.13 -12.21
C GLN A 510 -11.55 -21.89 -12.44
N VAL A 511 -10.61 -21.74 -11.51
CA VAL A 511 -9.34 -22.48 -11.45
C VAL A 511 -9.27 -23.34 -10.19
N ASN A 512 -9.82 -22.86 -9.08
CA ASN A 512 -9.79 -23.54 -7.78
C ASN A 512 -11.19 -23.63 -7.15
N GLU A 513 -11.52 -22.79 -6.18
CA GLU A 513 -12.79 -22.85 -5.44
C GLU A 513 -13.96 -22.37 -6.31
N LYS A 514 -15.14 -22.98 -6.10
CA LYS A 514 -16.37 -22.63 -6.79
C LYS A 514 -16.89 -21.24 -6.41
N GLU A 515 -16.60 -20.80 -5.20
CA GLU A 515 -16.96 -19.49 -4.68
C GLU A 515 -15.70 -18.66 -4.48
N GLN A 516 -15.70 -17.42 -4.94
CA GLN A 516 -14.60 -16.49 -4.76
C GLN A 516 -15.07 -15.29 -3.94
N ALA A 517 -14.48 -15.13 -2.77
CA ALA A 517 -14.61 -13.89 -1.99
C ALA A 517 -13.80 -12.78 -2.64
N PHE A 518 -14.33 -11.57 -2.63
CA PHE A 518 -13.69 -10.39 -3.19
C PHE A 518 -14.02 -9.12 -2.39
N ALA A 519 -13.19 -8.11 -2.51
CA ALA A 519 -13.49 -6.74 -2.09
C ALA A 519 -13.67 -5.86 -3.32
N LEU A 520 -14.69 -5.01 -3.27
CA LEU A 520 -14.99 -4.01 -4.28
C LEU A 520 -14.98 -2.62 -3.64
N ALA A 521 -14.29 -1.66 -4.25
CA ALA A 521 -14.33 -0.26 -3.86
C ALA A 521 -14.65 0.61 -5.08
N TRP A 522 -15.52 1.60 -4.93
CA TRP A 522 -15.91 2.48 -6.02
C TRP A 522 -16.04 3.92 -5.58
N TRP A 523 -15.77 4.82 -6.50
CA TRP A 523 -15.96 6.27 -6.34
C TRP A 523 -16.50 6.84 -7.64
N THR A 524 -17.68 7.44 -7.59
CA THR A 524 -18.40 8.02 -8.72
C THR A 524 -18.83 9.46 -8.42
N VAL A 525 -19.27 10.18 -9.45
CA VAL A 525 -19.86 11.52 -9.33
C VAL A 525 -21.31 11.46 -9.83
N THR A 526 -22.23 11.86 -9.00
CA THR A 526 -23.67 11.90 -9.34
C THR A 526 -24.13 13.29 -9.77
N GLU A 527 -25.28 13.35 -10.42
CA GLU A 527 -25.96 14.59 -10.75
C GLU A 527 -26.43 15.36 -9.52
#